data_468048e6dead1202d93598c0448129d9
#
_entry.id   468048e6dead1202d93598c0448129d9
#
_cell.length_a   1.000
_cell.length_b   1.000
_cell.length_c   1.000
_cell.angle_alpha   90.00
_cell.angle_beta   90.00
_cell.angle_gamma   90.00
#
_symmetry.space_group_name_H-M   'P 1'
#
loop_
_entity.id
_entity.type
_entity.pdbx_description
1 polymer ?
#
loop_
_entity_poly.entity_id
_entity_poly.type
_entity_poly.pdbx_seq_one_letter_code
_entity_poly.pdbx_strand_id
1 'polypeptide(L)'
;MLHLSVPGVSSLAPVAIGLVGGARVRGVRVRVGTWRPPKGWVGSPGIAGLSGCSLHPRGSGAAVSLSVIEPVDPAILVAAVMRMLRPTHLDAGPLMTICPGLPASAAALASAITDVLSPDEMASRHLRRTDTLVGPAAPQPDPADQSQPSTRARTLVISERGWEMDGAAFDIGVDPAVHRPVGRRSVASGHVAAASIDRDALVIDTPGGEVRATGDLSPADVHRLRSVSAVRAGGILPVRWRAQLEAAGVVVVSDAAAGELPEKGDDLGWQLASVRVRRDALRTHSPAAALDAWPTVSVVLVTHRDRFLSHALAQIARLDYPSVQVVIGLHGVDLDDREVAGLIERAGLGSGPGSSPVSAGRREVVVHRIDRDVSFGRAMQAACDRADGVLITKVDDDDHYAPEHVWDLVLARMYSGAQLVGKALDWIHVEADGITAFRPAYPAESYATFVAGGTMLISKADLLEAGGWRPVPKSIDRALIEQVKRIGGLVYRTHGLGYVYVRHGDAHTAIVRDEHFLTENVRQWPGLIAHEAFGTAPA
;
A
#
# COMPACT_ATOMS: atom_id res chain seq x y z
N MET A 1 -31.07 4.95 9.01
CA MET A 1 -30.23 3.91 9.64
C MET A 1 -29.93 2.85 8.58
N LEU A 2 -28.66 2.61 8.27
CA LEU A 2 -28.22 1.55 7.37
C LEU A 2 -27.93 0.28 8.19
N HIS A 3 -28.40 -0.87 7.73
CA HIS A 3 -28.14 -2.16 8.37
C HIS A 3 -27.32 -3.06 7.46
N LEU A 4 -26.18 -3.53 7.94
CA LEU A 4 -25.26 -4.41 7.21
C LEU A 4 -24.97 -5.67 8.02
N SER A 5 -24.79 -6.79 7.31
CA SER A 5 -24.26 -8.02 7.89
C SER A 5 -23.19 -8.56 6.95
N VAL A 6 -21.99 -8.75 7.48
CA VAL A 6 -20.82 -9.18 6.72
C VAL A 6 -20.12 -10.34 7.41
N PRO A 7 -19.50 -11.27 6.66
CA PRO A 7 -18.80 -12.41 7.26
C PRO A 7 -17.55 -12.02 8.07
N GLY A 8 -16.86 -10.96 7.68
CA GLY A 8 -15.64 -10.47 8.32
C GLY A 8 -15.40 -8.99 8.05
N VAL A 9 -14.44 -8.38 8.76
CA VAL A 9 -14.10 -6.95 8.62
C VAL A 9 -13.63 -6.63 7.21
N SER A 10 -12.87 -7.52 6.58
CA SER A 10 -12.39 -7.37 5.20
C SER A 10 -13.50 -7.21 4.17
N SER A 11 -14.72 -7.67 4.46
CA SER A 11 -15.87 -7.51 3.57
C SER A 11 -16.51 -6.12 3.63
N LEU A 12 -16.15 -5.30 4.61
CA LEU A 12 -16.68 -3.93 4.73
C LEU A 12 -16.09 -2.97 3.70
N ALA A 13 -14.85 -3.16 3.30
CA ALA A 13 -14.20 -2.25 2.36
C ALA A 13 -14.89 -2.20 0.98
N PRO A 14 -15.18 -3.33 0.31
CA PRO A 14 -15.96 -3.28 -0.93
C PRO A 14 -17.38 -2.72 -0.72
N VAL A 15 -18.01 -2.97 0.44
CA VAL A 15 -19.31 -2.40 0.77
C VAL A 15 -19.22 -0.88 0.89
N ALA A 16 -18.21 -0.35 1.60
CA ALA A 16 -17.99 1.09 1.71
C ALA A 16 -17.83 1.74 0.34
N ILE A 17 -17.06 1.11 -0.54
CA ILE A 17 -16.84 1.59 -1.92
C ILE A 17 -18.16 1.62 -2.71
N GLY A 18 -18.98 0.59 -2.59
CA GLY A 18 -20.27 0.51 -3.28
C GLY A 18 -21.32 1.51 -2.78
N LEU A 19 -21.14 2.05 -1.57
CA LEU A 19 -22.07 3.00 -0.95
C LEU A 19 -21.71 4.47 -1.19
N VAL A 20 -20.58 4.77 -1.80
CA VAL A 20 -20.13 6.15 -2.07
C VAL A 20 -21.17 6.86 -2.95
N GLY A 21 -21.58 8.06 -2.54
CA GLY A 21 -22.59 8.86 -3.25
C GLY A 21 -24.03 8.37 -3.07
N GLY A 22 -24.27 7.41 -2.19
CA GLY A 22 -25.63 6.93 -1.84
C GLY A 22 -26.44 7.94 -1.04
N ALA A 23 -27.69 7.59 -0.75
CA ALA A 23 -28.58 8.41 0.07
C ALA A 23 -27.96 8.65 1.46
N ARG A 24 -27.88 9.91 1.90
CA ARG A 24 -27.32 10.27 3.19
C ARG A 24 -28.08 9.62 4.35
N VAL A 25 -27.35 9.14 5.35
CA VAL A 25 -27.91 8.44 6.52
C VAL A 25 -27.39 9.03 7.82
N ARG A 26 -28.18 8.94 8.89
CA ARG A 26 -27.80 9.36 10.25
C ARG A 26 -27.22 8.26 11.11
N GLY A 27 -26.98 7.08 10.56
CA GLY A 27 -26.36 6.02 11.31
C GLY A 27 -26.24 4.71 10.55
N VAL A 28 -25.37 3.85 11.06
CA VAL A 28 -25.13 2.50 10.56
C VAL A 28 -25.13 1.51 11.70
N ARG A 29 -25.68 0.33 11.46
CA ARG A 29 -25.54 -0.84 12.33
C ARG A 29 -24.94 -1.98 11.54
N VAL A 30 -23.79 -2.47 11.97
CA VAL A 30 -23.03 -3.52 11.29
C VAL A 30 -22.91 -4.73 12.19
N ARG A 31 -23.20 -5.91 11.64
CA ARG A 31 -22.87 -7.20 12.25
C ARG A 31 -21.72 -7.83 11.47
N VAL A 32 -20.68 -8.21 12.17
CA VAL A 32 -19.50 -8.90 11.64
C VAL A 32 -19.48 -10.30 12.20
N GLY A 33 -19.51 -11.32 11.34
CA GLY A 33 -19.59 -12.72 11.74
C GLY A 33 -18.34 -13.23 12.43
N THR A 34 -17.17 -12.79 11.99
CA THR A 34 -15.88 -13.15 12.57
C THR A 34 -15.05 -11.90 12.85
N TRP A 35 -14.72 -11.71 14.13
CA TRP A 35 -13.85 -10.63 14.57
C TRP A 35 -13.26 -10.94 15.95
N ARG A 36 -11.96 -10.69 16.10
CA ARG A 36 -11.28 -10.70 17.40
C ARG A 36 -10.55 -9.38 17.56
N PRO A 37 -10.73 -8.69 18.70
CA PRO A 37 -9.97 -7.47 18.94
C PRO A 37 -8.47 -7.81 19.00
N PRO A 38 -7.62 -7.03 18.34
CA PRO A 38 -6.18 -7.12 18.55
C PRO A 38 -5.84 -6.87 20.01
N LYS A 39 -4.75 -7.47 20.50
CA LYS A 39 -4.30 -7.26 21.87
C LYS A 39 -3.96 -5.79 22.10
N GLY A 40 -4.47 -5.21 23.18
CA GLY A 40 -4.27 -3.79 23.50
C GLY A 40 -5.00 -2.80 22.57
N TRP A 41 -6.02 -3.28 21.86
CA TRP A 41 -6.76 -2.47 20.91
C TRP A 41 -7.84 -1.60 21.58
N VAL A 42 -7.90 -0.32 21.16
CA VAL A 42 -8.96 0.63 21.50
C VAL A 42 -9.52 1.24 20.23
N GLY A 43 -10.77 0.93 19.93
CA GLY A 43 -11.43 1.39 18.70
C GLY A 43 -11.98 2.81 18.82
N SER A 44 -11.65 3.66 17.88
CA SER A 44 -12.30 4.96 17.71
C SER A 44 -12.90 5.08 16.31
N PRO A 45 -14.14 5.58 16.18
CA PRO A 45 -14.74 5.80 14.87
C PRO A 45 -14.08 6.93 14.07
N GLY A 46 -13.43 7.90 14.72
CA GLY A 46 -12.72 9.02 14.08
C GLY A 46 -13.61 9.81 13.09
N ILE A 47 -14.81 10.19 13.50
CA ILE A 47 -15.78 10.90 12.64
C ILE A 47 -16.41 12.06 13.40
N ALA A 48 -16.56 13.20 12.74
CA ALA A 48 -17.18 14.39 13.29
C ALA A 48 -18.69 14.23 13.48
N GLY A 49 -19.27 14.95 14.43
CA GLY A 49 -20.70 14.95 14.67
C GLY A 49 -21.27 13.62 15.18
N LEU A 50 -20.46 12.79 15.81
CA LEU A 50 -20.91 11.51 16.38
C LEU A 50 -21.88 11.78 17.54
N SER A 51 -23.11 11.23 17.45
CA SER A 51 -24.13 11.30 18.50
C SER A 51 -24.26 10.02 19.30
N GLY A 52 -23.75 8.90 18.79
CA GLY A 52 -23.75 7.62 19.48
C GLY A 52 -22.80 6.61 18.84
N CYS A 53 -22.14 5.85 19.71
CA CYS A 53 -21.22 4.79 19.31
C CYS A 53 -21.33 3.59 20.26
N SER A 54 -21.44 2.40 19.73
CA SER A 54 -21.36 1.18 20.54
C SER A 54 -20.71 0.04 19.77
N LEU A 55 -19.91 -0.75 20.48
CA LEU A 55 -19.32 -1.99 19.97
C LEU A 55 -19.55 -3.08 21.00
N HIS A 56 -20.17 -4.16 20.57
CA HIS A 56 -20.45 -5.32 21.43
C HIS A 56 -19.90 -6.60 20.76
N PRO A 57 -18.92 -7.28 21.39
CA PRO A 57 -18.54 -8.62 20.97
C PRO A 57 -19.74 -9.56 21.02
N ARG A 58 -19.90 -10.44 20.02
CA ARG A 58 -20.98 -11.44 19.95
C ARG A 58 -20.44 -12.76 19.40
N GLY A 59 -20.25 -13.73 20.27
CA GLY A 59 -19.69 -15.03 19.89
C GLY A 59 -18.31 -14.87 19.23
N SER A 60 -18.19 -15.32 17.97
CA SER A 60 -16.97 -15.17 17.16
C SER A 60 -16.85 -13.83 16.44
N GLY A 61 -17.80 -12.92 16.60
CA GLY A 61 -17.91 -11.68 15.84
C GLY A 61 -18.21 -10.46 16.70
N ALA A 62 -18.73 -9.41 16.08
CA ALA A 62 -19.08 -8.14 16.74
C ALA A 62 -20.34 -7.51 16.15
N ALA A 63 -21.01 -6.67 16.95
CA ALA A 63 -22.03 -5.74 16.51
C ALA A 63 -21.58 -4.31 16.82
N VAL A 64 -21.58 -3.45 15.80
CA VAL A 64 -21.21 -2.04 15.89
C VAL A 64 -22.39 -1.17 15.51
N SER A 65 -22.67 -0.12 16.27
CA SER A 65 -23.64 0.91 15.90
C SER A 65 -23.00 2.28 15.99
N LEU A 66 -23.15 3.07 14.94
CA LEU A 66 -22.75 4.48 14.90
C LEU A 66 -23.96 5.35 14.55
N SER A 67 -24.08 6.49 15.20
CA SER A 67 -25.07 7.53 14.89
C SER A 67 -24.39 8.88 14.83
N VAL A 68 -24.84 9.75 13.92
CA VAL A 68 -24.33 11.11 13.71
C VAL A 68 -25.49 12.11 13.78
N ILE A 69 -25.17 13.36 14.16
CA ILE A 69 -26.13 14.46 14.28
C ILE A 69 -26.70 14.80 12.90
N GLU A 70 -25.81 15.03 11.93
CA GLU A 70 -26.20 15.35 10.55
C GLU A 70 -26.07 14.14 9.64
N PRO A 71 -26.96 14.00 8.64
CA PRO A 71 -26.86 12.91 7.69
C PRO A 71 -25.55 12.99 6.89
N VAL A 72 -24.83 11.87 6.78
CA VAL A 72 -23.56 11.74 6.01
C VAL A 72 -23.68 10.66 4.94
N ASP A 73 -22.71 10.65 4.02
CA ASP A 73 -22.53 9.53 3.08
C ASP A 73 -22.35 8.22 3.86
N PRO A 74 -23.10 7.17 3.56
CA PRO A 74 -23.01 5.90 4.27
C PRO A 74 -21.61 5.27 4.20
N ALA A 75 -20.84 5.54 3.15
CA ALA A 75 -19.45 5.08 3.05
C ALA A 75 -18.56 5.60 4.18
N ILE A 76 -18.80 6.85 4.64
CA ILE A 76 -18.08 7.44 5.77
C ILE A 76 -18.33 6.66 7.06
N LEU A 77 -19.59 6.28 7.31
CA LEU A 77 -19.94 5.48 8.50
C LEU A 77 -19.38 4.07 8.45
N VAL A 78 -19.40 3.43 7.28
CA VAL A 78 -18.81 2.09 7.11
C VAL A 78 -17.28 2.15 7.28
N ALA A 79 -16.62 3.16 6.74
CA ALA A 79 -15.19 3.38 6.97
C ALA A 79 -14.87 3.64 8.46
N ALA A 80 -15.73 4.35 9.18
CA ALA A 80 -15.59 4.55 10.62
C ALA A 80 -15.74 3.23 11.41
N VAL A 81 -16.68 2.36 11.01
CA VAL A 81 -16.81 1.01 11.59
C VAL A 81 -15.56 0.17 11.33
N MET A 82 -14.98 0.25 10.12
CA MET A 82 -13.72 -0.45 9.82
C MET A 82 -12.58 0.02 10.73
N ARG A 83 -12.44 1.33 10.95
CA ARG A 83 -11.45 1.89 11.89
C ARG A 83 -11.68 1.42 13.32
N MET A 84 -12.93 1.31 13.74
CA MET A 84 -13.27 0.79 15.07
C MET A 84 -12.89 -0.67 15.25
N LEU A 85 -13.11 -1.48 14.24
CA LEU A 85 -12.87 -2.93 14.30
C LEU A 85 -11.40 -3.28 14.07
N ARG A 86 -10.71 -2.45 13.29
CA ARG A 86 -9.29 -2.60 13.02
C ARG A 86 -8.67 -1.22 12.77
N PRO A 87 -8.23 -0.55 13.84
CA PRO A 87 -7.47 0.68 13.67
C PRO A 87 -6.22 0.34 12.84
N THR A 88 -5.95 1.12 11.82
CA THR A 88 -4.66 1.07 11.14
C THR A 88 -3.59 1.27 12.18
N HIS A 89 -2.65 0.33 12.28
CA HIS A 89 -1.47 0.57 13.07
C HIS A 89 -0.82 1.84 12.52
N LEU A 90 -0.39 2.70 13.42
CA LEU A 90 0.49 3.79 13.09
C LEU A 90 1.76 3.16 12.55
N ASP A 91 1.85 3.04 11.23
CA ASP A 91 3.09 2.64 10.60
C ASP A 91 4.08 3.73 10.95
N ALA A 92 5.03 3.39 11.80
CA ALA A 92 5.99 4.32 12.33
C ALA A 92 7.04 4.75 11.29
N GLY A 93 6.61 5.55 10.36
CA GLY A 93 7.37 6.73 10.01
C GLY A 93 7.01 7.77 11.09
N PRO A 94 7.75 8.85 11.29
CA PRO A 94 7.28 9.89 12.19
C PRO A 94 5.89 10.28 11.72
N LEU A 95 4.87 9.84 12.41
CA LEU A 95 3.46 10.14 12.19
C LEU A 95 2.66 9.20 11.32
N MET A 96 1.56 8.82 11.82
CA MET A 96 0.29 9.18 11.20
C MET A 96 -0.88 8.47 11.86
N THR A 97 -1.44 9.04 12.88
CA THR A 97 -2.88 8.88 13.10
C THR A 97 -3.56 10.03 12.38
N ILE A 98 -3.93 9.83 11.12
CA ILE A 98 -4.87 10.73 10.47
C ILE A 98 -6.24 10.39 11.04
N CYS A 99 -6.68 11.13 12.03
CA CYS A 99 -8.08 11.26 12.37
C CYS A 99 -8.56 12.57 11.73
N PRO A 100 -9.16 12.55 10.53
CA PRO A 100 -9.72 13.78 9.98
C PRO A 100 -10.83 14.28 10.91
N GLY A 101 -10.67 15.45 11.46
CA GLY A 101 -11.77 16.25 11.93
C GLY A 101 -12.03 16.40 13.42
N LEU A 102 -11.22 15.85 14.36
CA LEU A 102 -11.44 16.12 15.80
C LEU A 102 -10.12 16.19 16.57
N PRO A 103 -9.63 17.40 16.92
CA PRO A 103 -8.47 17.56 17.80
C PRO A 103 -8.63 16.84 19.15
N ALA A 104 -9.84 16.89 19.73
CA ALA A 104 -10.15 16.24 21.00
C ALA A 104 -10.18 14.70 20.91
N SER A 105 -10.63 14.13 19.80
CA SER A 105 -10.68 12.66 19.63
C SER A 105 -9.32 12.07 19.26
N ALA A 106 -8.47 12.80 18.55
CA ALA A 106 -7.10 12.38 18.26
C ALA A 106 -6.26 12.35 19.55
N ALA A 107 -6.37 13.38 20.40
CA ALA A 107 -5.71 13.40 21.70
C ALA A 107 -6.24 12.30 22.64
N ALA A 108 -7.55 12.04 22.64
CA ALA A 108 -8.16 10.96 23.42
C ALA A 108 -7.75 9.58 22.92
N LEU A 109 -7.67 9.40 21.59
CA LEU A 109 -7.19 8.13 20.98
C LEU A 109 -5.72 7.91 21.31
N ALA A 110 -4.90 8.94 21.20
CA ALA A 110 -3.49 8.90 21.54
C ALA A 110 -3.27 8.54 23.03
N SER A 111 -3.98 9.20 23.93
CA SER A 111 -3.97 8.89 25.36
C SER A 111 -4.45 7.46 25.62
N ALA A 112 -5.57 7.04 25.03
CA ALA A 112 -6.10 5.71 25.21
C ALA A 112 -5.14 4.61 24.70
N ILE A 113 -4.44 4.82 23.59
CA ILE A 113 -3.42 3.89 23.10
C ILE A 113 -2.23 3.83 24.08
N THR A 114 -1.75 4.96 24.56
CA THR A 114 -0.62 5.02 25.49
C THR A 114 -0.95 4.48 26.87
N ASP A 115 -2.21 4.57 27.30
CA ASP A 115 -2.67 4.07 28.61
C ASP A 115 -2.95 2.58 28.61
N VAL A 116 -3.27 2.00 27.44
CA VAL A 116 -3.65 0.58 27.31
C VAL A 116 -2.48 -0.29 26.86
N LEU A 117 -1.55 0.24 26.05
CA LEU A 117 -0.38 -0.50 25.57
C LEU A 117 0.80 -0.31 26.52
N SER A 118 1.42 -1.42 26.92
CA SER A 118 2.71 -1.36 27.61
C SER A 118 3.80 -0.82 26.68
N PRO A 119 4.91 -0.27 27.22
CA PRO A 119 6.06 0.15 26.43
C PRO A 119 6.57 -0.93 25.47
N ASP A 120 6.59 -2.19 25.89
CA ASP A 120 7.02 -3.32 25.07
C ASP A 120 6.03 -3.63 23.95
N GLU A 121 4.72 -3.52 24.20
CA GLU A 121 3.70 -3.66 23.17
C GLU A 121 3.74 -2.52 22.16
N MET A 122 4.00 -1.30 22.60
CA MET A 122 4.22 -0.15 21.71
C MET A 122 5.46 -0.37 20.84
N ALA A 123 6.58 -0.82 21.43
CA ALA A 123 7.82 -1.12 20.71
C ALA A 123 7.62 -2.25 19.70
N SER A 124 6.95 -3.34 20.08
CA SER A 124 6.66 -4.48 19.19
C SER A 124 5.75 -4.11 18.02
N ARG A 125 4.94 -3.07 18.16
CA ARG A 125 4.07 -2.52 17.12
C ARG A 125 4.73 -1.34 16.39
N HIS A 126 6.00 -1.05 16.67
CA HIS A 126 6.71 0.13 16.16
C HIS A 126 5.99 1.46 16.45
N LEU A 127 5.20 1.51 17.52
CA LEU A 127 4.55 2.74 17.97
C LEU A 127 5.49 3.50 18.89
N ARG A 128 5.72 4.77 18.61
CA ARG A 128 6.50 5.65 19.48
C ARG A 128 5.55 6.60 20.20
N ARG A 129 5.78 6.80 21.48
CA ARG A 129 5.00 7.76 22.29
C ARG A 129 5.09 9.20 21.76
N THR A 130 6.21 9.52 21.10
CA THR A 130 6.47 10.81 20.47
C THR A 130 5.82 10.97 19.09
N ASP A 131 5.35 9.87 18.49
CA ASP A 131 4.68 9.89 17.19
C ASP A 131 3.16 10.09 17.36
N THR A 132 2.72 10.41 18.57
CA THR A 132 1.31 10.59 18.89
C THR A 132 0.90 12.01 18.56
N LEU A 133 -0.21 12.18 17.86
CA LEU A 133 -0.85 13.47 17.63
C LEU A 133 -1.16 14.15 18.97
N VAL A 134 -0.55 15.27 19.20
CA VAL A 134 -0.86 16.11 20.35
C VAL A 134 -1.79 17.21 19.88
N GLY A 135 -2.93 17.36 20.55
CA GLY A 135 -3.83 18.49 20.34
C GLY A 135 -3.14 19.84 20.65
N PRO A 136 -3.80 20.98 20.46
CA PRO A 136 -3.20 22.31 20.38
C PRO A 136 -2.47 22.83 21.63
N ALA A 137 -2.13 22.00 22.59
CA ALA A 137 -1.50 22.38 23.86
C ALA A 137 -0.36 21.45 24.30
N ALA A 138 0.52 21.01 23.39
CA ALA A 138 1.75 20.38 23.84
C ALA A 138 2.73 21.43 24.37
N PRO A 139 3.34 21.22 25.54
CA PRO A 139 4.43 22.08 25.99
C PRO A 139 5.61 21.95 25.03
N GLN A 140 6.19 23.08 24.62
CA GLN A 140 7.39 23.11 23.79
C GLN A 140 8.51 22.39 24.54
N PRO A 141 9.27 21.51 23.86
CA PRO A 141 10.48 20.93 24.46
C PRO A 141 11.48 22.03 24.79
N ASP A 142 12.14 21.88 25.93
CA ASP A 142 13.15 22.81 26.44
C ASP A 142 14.27 23.00 25.40
N PRO A 143 14.57 24.24 24.96
CA PRO A 143 15.61 24.50 23.97
C PRO A 143 17.04 24.19 24.43
N ALA A 144 17.23 23.77 25.68
CA ALA A 144 18.56 23.52 26.26
C ALA A 144 19.13 22.11 26.00
N ASP A 145 18.39 21.15 25.45
CA ASP A 145 18.90 19.79 25.21
C ASP A 145 19.43 19.62 23.77
N GLN A 146 20.65 20.11 23.53
CA GLN A 146 21.33 20.04 22.23
C GLN A 146 22.31 18.84 22.07
N SER A 147 22.23 17.81 22.89
CA SER A 147 23.28 16.77 22.96
C SER A 147 23.06 15.48 22.17
N GLN A 148 22.02 15.38 21.34
CA GLN A 148 21.88 14.23 20.42
C GLN A 148 21.55 14.69 19.00
N PRO A 149 22.07 14.01 17.93
CA PRO A 149 21.66 14.29 16.56
C PRO A 149 20.19 13.96 16.42
N SER A 150 19.39 15.01 16.36
CA SER A 150 17.96 14.98 16.51
C SER A 150 17.29 14.34 15.29
N THR A 151 16.83 13.13 15.43
CA THR A 151 15.52 12.79 14.84
C THR A 151 14.47 13.57 15.63
N ARG A 152 14.36 14.86 15.37
CA ARG A 152 13.31 15.70 15.95
C ARG A 152 11.98 15.10 15.51
N ALA A 153 11.22 14.56 16.47
CA ALA A 153 9.82 14.24 16.23
C ALA A 153 9.14 15.52 15.74
N ARG A 154 8.65 15.51 14.52
CA ARG A 154 7.88 16.62 13.95
C ARG A 154 6.43 16.46 14.43
N THR A 155 5.81 17.51 14.91
CA THR A 155 4.42 17.47 15.35
C THR A 155 3.52 17.97 14.24
N LEU A 156 2.70 17.06 13.68
CA LEU A 156 1.66 17.41 12.73
C LEU A 156 0.35 17.63 13.49
N VAL A 157 -0.19 18.80 13.39
CA VAL A 157 -1.50 19.16 13.94
C VAL A 157 -2.52 19.22 12.81
N ILE A 158 -3.61 18.49 12.97
CA ILE A 158 -4.74 18.51 12.05
C ILE A 158 -5.86 19.27 12.75
N SER A 159 -6.28 20.40 12.19
CA SER A 159 -7.35 21.23 12.74
C SER A 159 -8.41 21.51 11.67
N GLU A 160 -9.53 22.09 12.07
CA GLU A 160 -10.54 22.61 11.12
C GLU A 160 -9.97 23.68 10.18
N ARG A 161 -8.82 24.27 10.52
CA ARG A 161 -8.13 25.30 9.72
C ARG A 161 -7.13 24.71 8.71
N GLY A 162 -6.94 23.39 8.72
CA GLY A 162 -5.98 22.70 7.85
C GLY A 162 -4.88 21.98 8.64
N TRP A 163 -3.77 21.75 7.97
CA TRP A 163 -2.63 21.01 8.47
C TRP A 163 -1.54 21.98 8.90
N GLU A 164 -0.99 21.81 10.09
CA GLU A 164 0.13 22.60 10.60
C GLU A 164 1.23 21.66 11.08
N MET A 165 2.47 21.94 10.71
CA MET A 165 3.63 21.22 11.20
C MET A 165 4.56 22.20 11.92
N ASP A 166 4.92 21.86 13.17
CA ASP A 166 5.74 22.72 14.04
C ASP A 166 5.22 24.18 14.09
N GLY A 167 3.88 24.35 14.00
CA GLY A 167 3.21 25.66 14.01
C GLY A 167 3.18 26.41 12.68
N ALA A 168 3.67 25.82 11.58
CA ALA A 168 3.57 26.37 10.24
C ALA A 168 2.44 25.69 9.46
N ALA A 169 1.60 26.50 8.79
CA ALA A 169 0.54 25.99 7.92
C ALA A 169 1.14 25.12 6.79
N PHE A 170 0.51 23.99 6.53
CA PHE A 170 1.03 22.97 5.66
C PHE A 170 -0.04 22.54 4.65
N ASP A 171 0.21 22.78 3.38
CA ASP A 171 -0.73 22.40 2.31
C ASP A 171 -0.45 20.99 1.81
N ILE A 172 -1.32 20.05 2.18
CA ILE A 172 -1.33 18.71 1.60
C ILE A 172 -2.24 18.72 0.38
N GLY A 173 -1.63 18.69 -0.79
CA GLY A 173 -2.37 18.67 -2.05
C GLY A 173 -3.21 17.41 -2.25
N VAL A 174 -2.79 16.27 -1.65
CA VAL A 174 -3.42 14.96 -1.86
C VAL A 174 -3.63 14.26 -0.52
N ASP A 175 -4.87 13.91 -0.22
CA ASP A 175 -5.22 12.94 0.84
C ASP A 175 -5.29 11.53 0.23
N PRO A 176 -4.36 10.62 0.55
CA PRO A 176 -4.34 9.27 -0.01
C PRO A 176 -5.57 8.44 0.37
N ALA A 177 -6.26 8.76 1.47
CA ALA A 177 -7.47 8.07 1.87
C ALA A 177 -8.69 8.46 1.03
N VAL A 178 -8.64 9.61 0.37
CA VAL A 178 -9.70 10.16 -0.49
C VAL A 178 -9.32 10.01 -1.96
N HIS A 179 -8.18 10.59 -2.37
CA HIS A 179 -7.71 10.64 -3.75
C HIS A 179 -6.95 9.36 -4.10
N ARG A 180 -7.67 8.27 -4.28
CA ARG A 180 -7.12 6.92 -4.40
C ARG A 180 -7.70 6.12 -5.57
N PRO A 181 -6.93 5.21 -6.17
CA PRO A 181 -7.39 4.40 -7.31
C PRO A 181 -8.28 3.23 -6.91
N VAL A 182 -8.61 3.07 -5.63
CA VAL A 182 -9.36 1.92 -5.12
C VAL A 182 -10.69 1.74 -5.84
N GLY A 183 -10.89 0.56 -6.43
CA GLY A 183 -12.06 0.24 -7.24
C GLY A 183 -12.02 0.82 -8.65
N ARG A 184 -10.87 1.37 -9.09
CA ARG A 184 -10.68 1.81 -10.46
C ARG A 184 -10.85 0.62 -11.40
N ARG A 185 -11.67 0.78 -12.42
CA ARG A 185 -11.83 -0.25 -13.46
C ARG A 185 -10.65 -0.19 -14.42
N SER A 186 -10.29 -1.32 -14.99
CA SER A 186 -9.31 -1.36 -16.07
C SER A 186 -9.70 -0.37 -17.16
N VAL A 187 -8.76 0.45 -17.59
CA VAL A 187 -8.97 1.61 -18.45
C VAL A 187 -8.98 1.26 -19.95
N ALA A 188 -9.26 0.02 -20.28
CA ALA A 188 -9.33 -0.45 -21.68
C ALA A 188 -10.21 0.41 -22.60
N SER A 189 -11.09 1.23 -22.04
CA SER A 189 -12.01 2.08 -22.82
C SER A 189 -11.38 3.39 -23.32
N GLY A 190 -10.24 3.83 -22.75
CA GLY A 190 -9.61 5.11 -23.12
C GLY A 190 -10.56 6.31 -23.01
N HIS A 191 -11.49 6.32 -22.05
CA HIS A 191 -12.44 7.44 -21.93
C HIS A 191 -11.70 8.70 -21.47
N VAL A 192 -11.71 9.72 -22.32
CA VAL A 192 -11.14 11.04 -22.05
C VAL A 192 -12.28 12.01 -21.79
N ALA A 193 -12.36 12.53 -20.56
CA ALA A 193 -13.36 13.52 -20.16
C ALA A 193 -12.82 14.94 -20.40
N ALA A 194 -13.72 15.89 -20.71
CA ALA A 194 -13.38 17.30 -20.75
C ALA A 194 -13.42 17.89 -19.33
N ALA A 195 -12.46 18.77 -19.01
CA ALA A 195 -12.45 19.55 -17.79
C ALA A 195 -12.43 21.05 -18.09
N SER A 196 -13.19 21.80 -17.31
CA SER A 196 -13.22 23.27 -17.36
C SER A 196 -13.24 23.85 -15.95
N ILE A 197 -12.93 25.13 -15.84
CA ILE A 197 -13.11 25.90 -14.61
C ILE A 197 -14.27 26.87 -14.84
N ASP A 198 -15.33 26.71 -14.06
CA ASP A 198 -16.50 27.59 -14.06
C ASP A 198 -16.66 28.27 -12.70
N ARG A 199 -16.44 29.59 -12.64
CA ARG A 199 -16.56 30.39 -11.40
C ARG A 199 -15.85 29.77 -10.21
N ASP A 200 -14.58 29.47 -10.35
CA ASP A 200 -13.72 28.84 -9.31
C ASP A 200 -14.07 27.38 -8.98
N ALA A 201 -14.93 26.72 -9.74
CA ALA A 201 -15.21 25.30 -9.62
C ALA A 201 -14.56 24.51 -10.75
N LEU A 202 -13.91 23.40 -10.42
CA LEU A 202 -13.55 22.36 -11.38
C LEU A 202 -14.82 21.64 -11.81
N VAL A 203 -15.06 21.57 -13.12
CA VAL A 203 -16.18 20.84 -13.72
C VAL A 203 -15.65 19.78 -14.67
N ILE A 204 -16.04 18.52 -14.45
CA ILE A 204 -15.68 17.39 -15.32
C ILE A 204 -16.96 16.61 -15.66
N ASP A 205 -17.24 16.45 -16.94
CA ASP A 205 -18.36 15.62 -17.38
C ASP A 205 -17.90 14.16 -17.53
N THR A 206 -18.43 13.26 -16.69
CA THR A 206 -18.05 11.85 -16.66
C THR A 206 -19.23 10.93 -16.98
N PRO A 207 -18.98 9.68 -17.41
CA PRO A 207 -20.04 8.70 -17.59
C PRO A 207 -20.86 8.43 -16.31
N GLY A 208 -20.27 8.71 -15.13
CA GLY A 208 -20.92 8.56 -13.82
C GLY A 208 -21.64 9.80 -13.31
N GLY A 209 -21.74 10.85 -14.15
CA GLY A 209 -22.33 12.15 -13.82
C GLY A 209 -21.29 13.26 -13.68
N GLU A 210 -21.75 14.50 -13.58
CA GLU A 210 -20.89 15.67 -13.44
C GLU A 210 -20.12 15.65 -12.10
N VAL A 211 -18.82 15.89 -12.14
CA VAL A 211 -18.00 16.25 -11.00
C VAL A 211 -17.89 17.77 -10.96
N ARG A 212 -18.29 18.38 -9.83
CA ARG A 212 -18.18 19.83 -9.62
C ARG A 212 -17.59 20.09 -8.24
N ALA A 213 -16.37 20.60 -8.21
CA ALA A 213 -15.64 20.85 -6.98
C ALA A 213 -15.14 22.29 -6.88
N THR A 214 -15.51 23.00 -5.81
CA THR A 214 -15.00 24.35 -5.46
C THR A 214 -13.79 24.29 -4.51
N GLY A 215 -13.49 23.11 -3.98
CA GLY A 215 -12.35 22.80 -3.10
C GLY A 215 -11.76 21.46 -3.49
N ASP A 216 -11.36 20.66 -2.49
CA ASP A 216 -10.84 19.31 -2.74
C ASP A 216 -11.90 18.40 -3.34
N LEU A 217 -11.43 17.46 -4.18
CA LEU A 217 -12.27 16.38 -4.68
C LEU A 217 -12.76 15.52 -3.51
N SER A 218 -14.07 15.35 -3.42
CA SER A 218 -14.67 14.47 -2.42
C SER A 218 -14.53 12.99 -2.80
N PRO A 219 -14.73 12.05 -1.85
CA PRO A 219 -14.79 10.61 -2.17
C PRO A 219 -15.83 10.28 -3.26
N ALA A 220 -16.93 11.04 -3.34
CA ALA A 220 -17.95 10.87 -4.37
C ALA A 220 -17.46 11.29 -5.75
N ASP A 221 -16.68 12.38 -5.82
CA ASP A 221 -16.08 12.83 -7.08
C ASP A 221 -15.04 11.82 -7.58
N VAL A 222 -14.15 11.35 -6.71
CA VAL A 222 -13.19 10.30 -7.03
C VAL A 222 -13.89 9.01 -7.50
N HIS A 223 -15.05 8.69 -6.90
CA HIS A 223 -15.84 7.54 -7.34
C HIS A 223 -16.37 7.70 -8.77
N ARG A 224 -16.85 8.88 -9.16
CA ARG A 224 -17.31 9.16 -10.53
C ARG A 224 -16.17 9.10 -11.55
N LEU A 225 -14.94 9.40 -11.14
CA LEU A 225 -13.75 9.36 -11.98
C LEU A 225 -13.18 7.95 -12.24
N ARG A 226 -13.70 6.90 -11.60
CA ARG A 226 -13.15 5.52 -11.72
C ARG A 226 -13.19 4.94 -13.13
N SER A 227 -14.10 5.43 -13.99
CA SER A 227 -14.21 5.02 -15.39
C SER A 227 -13.55 5.98 -16.37
N VAL A 228 -12.92 7.06 -15.87
CA VAL A 228 -12.25 8.08 -16.68
C VAL A 228 -10.76 7.76 -16.77
N SER A 229 -10.24 7.58 -17.98
CA SER A 229 -8.81 7.30 -18.22
C SER A 229 -7.97 8.55 -18.15
N ALA A 230 -8.44 9.62 -18.77
CA ALA A 230 -7.78 10.91 -18.76
C ALA A 230 -8.81 12.05 -18.69
N VAL A 231 -8.30 13.20 -18.26
CA VAL A 231 -9.01 14.48 -18.30
C VAL A 231 -8.24 15.42 -19.20
N ARG A 232 -8.94 15.98 -20.19
CA ARG A 232 -8.43 17.01 -21.06
C ARG A 232 -8.89 18.38 -20.57
N ALA A 233 -7.96 19.22 -20.18
CA ALA A 233 -8.24 20.57 -19.72
C ALA A 233 -8.03 21.59 -20.85
N GLY A 234 -9.01 22.45 -21.08
CA GLY A 234 -8.92 23.58 -22.03
C GLY A 234 -7.93 24.68 -21.61
N GLY A 235 -7.32 24.55 -20.41
CA GLY A 235 -6.34 25.46 -19.84
C GLY A 235 -5.52 24.79 -18.75
N ILE A 236 -4.73 25.56 -18.02
CA ILE A 236 -3.91 25.06 -16.90
C ILE A 236 -4.81 24.81 -15.69
N LEU A 237 -4.91 23.55 -15.27
CA LEU A 237 -5.56 23.22 -13.99
C LEU A 237 -4.66 23.64 -12.81
N PRO A 238 -5.25 24.18 -11.73
CA PRO A 238 -4.56 24.35 -10.45
C PRO A 238 -3.86 23.06 -10.01
N VAL A 239 -2.62 23.21 -9.51
CA VAL A 239 -1.76 22.09 -9.12
C VAL A 239 -2.47 21.13 -8.17
N ARG A 240 -3.27 21.66 -7.23
CA ARG A 240 -4.02 20.88 -6.25
C ARG A 240 -5.01 19.92 -6.92
N TRP A 241 -5.87 20.38 -7.82
CA TRP A 241 -6.82 19.49 -8.52
C TRP A 241 -6.11 18.51 -9.44
N ARG A 242 -5.06 18.96 -10.13
CA ARG A 242 -4.25 18.08 -10.97
C ARG A 242 -3.68 16.94 -10.13
N ALA A 243 -3.03 17.23 -9.00
CA ALA A 243 -2.46 16.23 -8.12
C ALA A 243 -3.51 15.24 -7.57
N GLN A 244 -4.71 15.72 -7.23
CA GLN A 244 -5.81 14.88 -6.74
C GLN A 244 -6.36 13.94 -7.83
N LEU A 245 -6.51 14.41 -9.06
CA LEU A 245 -6.90 13.60 -10.20
C LEU A 245 -5.85 12.53 -10.50
N GLU A 246 -4.59 12.93 -10.56
CA GLU A 246 -3.47 12.04 -10.84
C GLU A 246 -3.28 10.99 -9.73
N ALA A 247 -3.43 11.37 -8.46
CA ALA A 247 -3.40 10.42 -7.35
C ALA A 247 -4.53 9.36 -7.43
N ALA A 248 -5.70 9.75 -7.93
CA ALA A 248 -6.79 8.84 -8.24
C ALA A 248 -6.53 7.98 -9.50
N GLY A 249 -5.43 8.20 -10.21
CA GLY A 249 -5.00 7.46 -11.39
C GLY A 249 -5.55 8.03 -12.71
N VAL A 250 -6.07 9.24 -12.72
CA VAL A 250 -6.58 9.91 -13.93
C VAL A 250 -5.43 10.70 -14.56
N VAL A 251 -5.13 10.46 -15.84
CA VAL A 251 -4.10 11.21 -16.57
C VAL A 251 -4.63 12.61 -16.91
N VAL A 252 -3.91 13.65 -16.55
CA VAL A 252 -4.30 15.04 -16.86
C VAL A 252 -3.44 15.58 -18.00
N VAL A 253 -4.09 15.98 -19.10
CA VAL A 253 -3.43 16.58 -20.26
C VAL A 253 -4.02 17.95 -20.58
N SER A 254 -3.19 18.84 -21.12
CA SER A 254 -3.66 20.11 -21.70
C SER A 254 -3.94 19.93 -23.20
N ASP A 255 -4.70 20.86 -23.80
CA ASP A 255 -4.98 20.83 -25.23
C ASP A 255 -3.70 20.90 -26.09
N ALA A 256 -2.63 21.50 -25.57
CA ALA A 256 -1.33 21.56 -26.23
C ALA A 256 -0.58 20.21 -26.25
N ALA A 257 -0.92 19.28 -25.36
CA ALA A 257 -0.24 17.99 -25.20
C ALA A 257 -1.08 16.80 -25.72
N ALA A 258 -1.94 17.04 -26.69
CA ALA A 258 -2.89 16.04 -27.22
C ALA A 258 -2.23 14.77 -27.79
N GLY A 259 -0.95 14.81 -28.17
CA GLY A 259 -0.21 13.66 -28.71
C GLY A 259 0.39 12.73 -27.67
N GLU A 260 0.26 13.00 -26.37
CA GLU A 260 0.91 12.24 -25.29
C GLU A 260 0.03 11.13 -24.66
N LEU A 261 -1.22 10.99 -25.11
CA LEU A 261 -2.12 9.96 -24.62
C LEU A 261 -1.91 8.64 -25.37
N PRO A 262 -1.96 7.50 -24.69
CA PRO A 262 -1.93 6.19 -25.33
C PRO A 262 -3.10 6.04 -26.33
N GLU A 263 -2.88 5.23 -27.36
CA GLU A 263 -3.92 4.94 -28.35
C GLU A 263 -5.10 4.19 -27.74
N LYS A 264 -6.28 4.32 -28.35
CA LYS A 264 -7.45 3.57 -27.91
C LYS A 264 -7.20 2.08 -28.15
N GLY A 265 -7.30 1.28 -27.07
CA GLY A 265 -7.02 -0.16 -27.10
C GLY A 265 -5.59 -0.54 -26.69
N ASP A 266 -4.72 0.42 -26.46
CA ASP A 266 -3.42 0.20 -25.84
C ASP A 266 -3.57 0.11 -24.30
N ASP A 267 -4.02 -1.04 -23.82
CA ASP A 267 -4.27 -1.28 -22.39
C ASP A 267 -3.01 -1.13 -21.54
N LEU A 268 -1.84 -1.54 -22.08
CA LEU A 268 -0.57 -1.43 -21.37
C LEU A 268 -0.15 0.04 -21.24
N GLY A 269 -0.20 0.81 -22.34
CA GLY A 269 0.12 2.23 -22.33
C GLY A 269 -0.78 3.00 -21.36
N TRP A 270 -2.09 2.73 -21.34
CA TRP A 270 -3.02 3.36 -20.41
C TRP A 270 -2.74 3.00 -18.95
N GLN A 271 -2.44 1.74 -18.65
CA GLN A 271 -2.05 1.32 -17.30
C GLN A 271 -0.77 2.02 -16.85
N LEU A 272 0.24 2.05 -17.72
CA LEU A 272 1.51 2.72 -17.46
C LEU A 272 1.31 4.21 -17.18
N ALA A 273 0.58 4.92 -18.04
CA ALA A 273 0.30 6.35 -17.87
C ALA A 273 -0.40 6.61 -16.52
N SER A 274 -1.44 5.83 -16.20
CA SER A 274 -2.17 5.95 -14.94
C SER A 274 -1.30 5.68 -13.71
N VAL A 275 -0.44 4.64 -13.76
CA VAL A 275 0.44 4.29 -12.64
C VAL A 275 1.53 5.33 -12.44
N ARG A 276 2.11 5.87 -13.53
CA ARG A 276 3.13 6.93 -13.47
C ARG A 276 2.60 8.18 -12.80
N VAL A 277 1.50 8.76 -13.32
CA VAL A 277 0.96 10.01 -12.77
C VAL A 277 0.53 9.84 -11.31
N ARG A 278 -0.04 8.69 -10.94
CA ARG A 278 -0.41 8.37 -9.57
C ARG A 278 0.80 8.29 -8.64
N ARG A 279 1.85 7.61 -9.08
CA ARG A 279 3.11 7.49 -8.35
C ARG A 279 3.72 8.86 -8.11
N ASP A 280 3.79 9.68 -9.15
CA ASP A 280 4.36 11.04 -9.07
C ASP A 280 3.54 11.95 -8.15
N ALA A 281 2.22 11.95 -8.28
CA ALA A 281 1.33 12.74 -7.44
C ALA A 281 1.44 12.35 -5.95
N LEU A 282 1.45 11.06 -5.63
CA LEU A 282 1.55 10.59 -4.24
C LEU A 282 2.96 10.81 -3.65
N ARG A 283 4.02 10.66 -4.45
CA ARG A 283 5.41 10.92 -4.02
C ARG A 283 5.70 12.40 -3.82
N THR A 284 4.91 13.29 -4.43
CA THR A 284 5.15 14.74 -4.40
C THR A 284 4.19 15.47 -3.45
N HIS A 285 2.92 15.08 -3.42
CA HIS A 285 1.86 15.86 -2.79
C HIS A 285 1.17 15.15 -1.61
N SER A 286 1.61 13.95 -1.23
CA SER A 286 1.05 13.25 -0.06
C SER A 286 1.64 13.77 1.26
N PRO A 287 0.99 13.50 2.40
CA PRO A 287 1.54 13.81 3.73
C PRO A 287 2.93 13.23 3.96
N ALA A 288 3.16 11.98 3.51
CA ALA A 288 4.46 11.32 3.66
C ALA A 288 5.57 12.05 2.87
N ALA A 289 5.25 12.52 1.67
CA ALA A 289 6.17 13.29 0.84
C ALA A 289 6.53 14.63 1.51
N ALA A 290 5.51 15.32 1.97
CA ALA A 290 5.68 16.64 2.55
C ALA A 290 6.45 16.61 3.89
N LEU A 291 6.37 15.50 4.62
CA LEU A 291 7.08 15.28 5.88
C LEU A 291 8.45 14.62 5.68
N ASP A 292 8.79 14.21 4.46
CA ASP A 292 9.92 13.32 4.17
C ASP A 292 9.93 12.08 5.09
N ALA A 293 8.72 11.50 5.27
CA ALA A 293 8.45 10.46 6.26
C ALA A 293 8.05 9.15 5.58
N TRP A 294 8.95 8.62 4.78
CA TRP A 294 8.76 7.32 4.13
C TRP A 294 9.15 6.17 5.07
N PRO A 295 8.30 5.14 5.23
CA PRO A 295 8.61 4.02 6.12
C PRO A 295 9.87 3.26 5.63
N THR A 296 10.67 2.77 6.57
CA THR A 296 11.78 1.87 6.24
C THR A 296 11.25 0.51 5.79
N VAL A 297 11.86 -0.08 4.76
CA VAL A 297 11.43 -1.36 4.19
C VAL A 297 12.56 -2.37 4.24
N SER A 298 12.32 -3.55 4.84
CA SER A 298 13.20 -4.70 4.69
C SER A 298 12.74 -5.56 3.51
N VAL A 299 13.57 -5.69 2.50
CA VAL A 299 13.39 -6.62 1.39
C VAL A 299 13.96 -7.96 1.80
N VAL A 300 13.10 -8.96 1.96
CA VAL A 300 13.47 -10.30 2.44
C VAL A 300 13.46 -11.28 1.27
N LEU A 301 14.63 -11.83 1.00
CA LEU A 301 14.87 -12.93 0.06
C LEU A 301 15.22 -14.17 0.85
N VAL A 302 14.48 -15.27 0.67
CA VAL A 302 14.88 -16.59 1.18
C VAL A 302 15.00 -17.56 0.00
N THR A 303 16.19 -18.09 -0.19
CA THR A 303 16.46 -19.02 -1.29
C THR A 303 17.18 -20.28 -0.81
N HIS A 304 16.88 -21.40 -1.48
CA HIS A 304 17.62 -22.67 -1.37
C HIS A 304 18.32 -23.01 -2.70
N ARG A 305 18.29 -22.08 -3.67
CA ARG A 305 18.78 -22.24 -5.04
C ARG A 305 19.92 -21.26 -5.31
N ASP A 306 21.15 -21.70 -5.17
CA ASP A 306 22.36 -20.91 -5.40
C ASP A 306 22.40 -20.26 -6.78
N ARG A 307 21.95 -20.99 -7.81
CA ARG A 307 21.94 -20.56 -9.22
C ARG A 307 21.15 -19.27 -9.47
N PHE A 308 20.12 -18.99 -8.68
CA PHE A 308 19.29 -17.78 -8.83
C PHE A 308 19.74 -16.62 -7.95
N LEU A 309 20.66 -16.84 -7.00
CA LEU A 309 21.06 -15.79 -6.05
C LEU A 309 21.62 -14.55 -6.76
N SER A 310 22.44 -14.73 -7.80
CA SER A 310 22.98 -13.61 -8.58
C SER A 310 21.88 -12.79 -9.26
N HIS A 311 20.89 -13.46 -9.85
CA HIS A 311 19.72 -12.81 -10.46
C HIS A 311 18.93 -12.03 -9.43
N ALA A 312 18.55 -12.66 -8.31
CA ALA A 312 17.78 -12.02 -7.25
C ALA A 312 18.46 -10.78 -6.69
N LEU A 313 19.77 -10.85 -6.43
CA LEU A 313 20.54 -9.71 -5.94
C LEU A 313 20.57 -8.56 -6.96
N ALA A 314 20.71 -8.87 -8.26
CA ALA A 314 20.64 -7.86 -9.31
C ALA A 314 19.26 -7.20 -9.40
N GLN A 315 18.17 -7.93 -9.20
CA GLN A 315 16.82 -7.36 -9.12
C GLN A 315 16.67 -6.44 -7.89
N ILE A 316 17.12 -6.89 -6.71
CA ILE A 316 17.05 -6.11 -5.47
C ILE A 316 17.91 -4.84 -5.56
N ALA A 317 19.08 -4.91 -6.19
CA ALA A 317 19.98 -3.76 -6.33
C ALA A 317 19.35 -2.60 -7.12
N ARG A 318 18.46 -2.90 -8.06
CA ARG A 318 17.77 -1.92 -8.91
C ARG A 318 16.56 -1.25 -8.28
N LEU A 319 16.08 -1.74 -7.13
CA LEU A 319 14.91 -1.17 -6.47
C LEU A 319 15.15 0.31 -6.12
N ASP A 320 14.26 1.18 -6.56
CA ASP A 320 14.29 2.63 -6.30
C ASP A 320 13.39 2.97 -5.11
N TYR A 321 13.95 2.84 -3.89
CA TYR A 321 13.25 3.25 -2.67
C TYR A 321 14.28 3.81 -1.67
N PRO A 322 13.98 4.93 -0.98
CA PRO A 322 15.00 5.69 -0.24
C PRO A 322 15.58 4.95 0.97
N SER A 323 14.81 4.10 1.64
CA SER A 323 15.24 3.43 2.87
C SER A 323 14.97 1.93 2.79
N VAL A 324 15.96 1.17 2.29
CA VAL A 324 15.89 -0.28 2.12
C VAL A 324 16.97 -0.97 2.93
N GLN A 325 16.58 -1.92 3.76
CA GLN A 325 17.43 -2.99 4.28
C GLN A 325 17.23 -4.24 3.42
N VAL A 326 18.28 -4.99 3.14
CA VAL A 326 18.19 -6.28 2.41
C VAL A 326 18.51 -7.41 3.37
N VAL A 327 17.59 -8.36 3.52
CA VAL A 327 17.80 -9.56 4.33
C VAL A 327 17.82 -10.79 3.43
N ILE A 328 18.94 -11.49 3.42
CA ILE A 328 19.17 -12.68 2.59
C ILE A 328 19.19 -13.92 3.50
N GLY A 329 18.18 -14.75 3.42
CA GLY A 329 18.11 -16.06 4.06
C GLY A 329 18.64 -17.15 3.12
N LEU A 330 19.83 -17.69 3.43
CA LEU A 330 20.44 -18.79 2.69
C LEU A 330 19.97 -20.12 3.30
N HIS A 331 18.92 -20.70 2.76
CA HIS A 331 18.27 -21.90 3.29
C HIS A 331 18.92 -23.16 2.70
N GLY A 332 19.92 -23.70 3.37
CA GLY A 332 20.67 -24.86 2.92
C GLY A 332 21.48 -24.64 1.63
N VAL A 333 21.91 -23.40 1.40
CA VAL A 333 22.78 -23.02 0.30
C VAL A 333 24.24 -23.29 0.71
N ASP A 334 24.99 -23.97 -0.17
CA ASP A 334 26.34 -24.45 0.11
C ASP A 334 27.46 -23.44 -0.27
N LEU A 335 27.13 -22.22 -0.72
CA LEU A 335 28.08 -21.16 -1.00
C LEU A 335 28.78 -20.68 0.30
N ASP A 336 30.08 -20.49 0.26
CA ASP A 336 30.80 -19.92 1.39
C ASP A 336 30.59 -18.41 1.55
N ASP A 337 31.07 -17.81 2.67
CA ASP A 337 30.81 -16.39 2.97
C ASP A 337 31.53 -15.46 1.97
N ARG A 338 32.67 -15.89 1.41
CA ARG A 338 33.43 -15.13 0.41
C ARG A 338 32.72 -15.12 -0.94
N GLU A 339 32.16 -16.25 -1.33
CA GLU A 339 31.35 -16.36 -2.55
C GLU A 339 30.11 -15.50 -2.48
N VAL A 340 29.38 -15.55 -1.33
CA VAL A 340 28.18 -14.73 -1.09
C VAL A 340 28.54 -13.24 -1.06
N ALA A 341 29.62 -12.85 -0.35
CA ALA A 341 30.08 -11.46 -0.34
C ALA A 341 30.44 -10.96 -1.75
N GLY A 342 31.11 -11.80 -2.55
CA GLY A 342 31.43 -11.47 -3.93
C GLY A 342 30.19 -11.31 -4.83
N LEU A 343 29.11 -12.07 -4.60
CA LEU A 343 27.83 -11.90 -5.31
C LEU A 343 27.15 -10.57 -4.90
N ILE A 344 27.13 -10.23 -3.63
CA ILE A 344 26.58 -8.98 -3.09
C ILE A 344 27.33 -7.76 -3.66
N GLU A 345 28.66 -7.83 -3.70
CA GLU A 345 29.49 -6.76 -4.25
C GLU A 345 29.26 -6.57 -5.76
N ARG A 346 29.25 -7.69 -6.54
CA ARG A 346 28.95 -7.63 -8.00
C ARG A 346 27.57 -7.09 -8.30
N ALA A 347 26.59 -7.31 -7.43
CA ALA A 347 25.27 -6.73 -7.57
C ALA A 347 25.21 -5.24 -7.21
N GLY A 348 26.29 -4.65 -6.66
CA GLY A 348 26.30 -3.25 -6.21
C GLY A 348 25.59 -3.00 -4.87
N LEU A 349 25.35 -4.05 -4.09
CA LEU A 349 24.72 -3.95 -2.76
C LEU A 349 25.75 -3.78 -1.62
N GLY A 350 27.03 -4.00 -1.89
CA GLY A 350 28.11 -3.90 -0.91
C GLY A 350 28.56 -2.47 -0.60
N SER A 351 29.22 -2.29 0.55
CA SER A 351 29.73 -1.00 1.06
C SER A 351 31.10 -0.60 0.48
N GLY A 352 31.49 -1.02 -0.74
CA GLY A 352 32.79 -0.77 -1.35
C GLY A 352 32.97 0.68 -1.86
N PRO A 353 34.25 1.18 -1.92
CA PRO A 353 34.57 2.44 -2.58
C PRO A 353 34.43 2.27 -4.09
N GLY A 354 33.33 2.67 -4.65
CA GLY A 354 32.98 2.53 -6.08
C GLY A 354 31.50 2.31 -6.35
N SER A 355 30.69 2.12 -5.32
CA SER A 355 29.23 2.07 -5.47
C SER A 355 28.72 3.44 -5.96
N SER A 356 28.08 3.42 -7.12
CA SER A 356 27.56 4.61 -7.80
C SER A 356 26.58 5.36 -6.90
N PRO A 357 26.66 6.70 -6.80
CA PRO A 357 25.79 7.49 -5.91
C PRO A 357 24.39 7.75 -6.50
N VAL A 358 23.85 6.82 -7.29
CA VAL A 358 22.55 7.04 -7.97
C VAL A 358 21.35 6.83 -7.06
N SER A 359 21.53 6.29 -5.86
CA SER A 359 20.49 6.31 -4.82
C SER A 359 21.11 6.72 -3.49
N ALA A 360 20.70 7.86 -2.97
CA ALA A 360 21.14 8.45 -1.72
C ALA A 360 20.63 7.64 -0.50
N GLY A 361 21.20 6.45 -0.27
CA GLY A 361 20.90 5.65 0.91
C GLY A 361 21.78 4.40 0.94
N ARG A 362 22.65 4.32 1.95
CA ARG A 362 23.44 3.11 2.22
C ARG A 362 22.49 1.97 2.55
N ARG A 363 22.42 0.94 1.69
CA ARG A 363 21.62 -0.26 1.94
C ARG A 363 22.36 -1.17 2.90
N GLU A 364 21.76 -1.46 4.03
CA GLU A 364 22.25 -2.49 4.93
C GLU A 364 21.89 -3.87 4.36
N VAL A 365 22.88 -4.76 4.26
CA VAL A 365 22.69 -6.14 3.81
C VAL A 365 22.97 -7.08 4.97
N VAL A 366 21.98 -7.85 5.37
CA VAL A 366 22.07 -8.88 6.41
C VAL A 366 21.97 -10.25 5.76
N VAL A 367 22.99 -11.08 5.92
CA VAL A 367 23.00 -12.47 5.47
C VAL A 367 22.72 -13.39 6.67
N HIS A 368 21.74 -14.26 6.53
CA HIS A 368 21.36 -15.25 7.54
C HIS A 368 21.39 -16.65 6.97
N ARG A 369 22.26 -17.52 7.52
CA ARG A 369 22.33 -18.93 7.16
C ARG A 369 21.29 -19.70 7.95
N ILE A 370 20.54 -20.54 7.24
CA ILE A 370 19.41 -21.30 7.76
C ILE A 370 19.59 -22.75 7.37
N ASP A 371 19.44 -23.65 8.33
CA ASP A 371 19.62 -25.09 8.11
C ASP A 371 18.62 -25.62 7.08
N ARG A 372 19.10 -26.53 6.24
CA ARG A 372 18.31 -27.18 5.16
C ARG A 372 17.09 -27.92 5.69
N ASP A 373 17.17 -28.44 6.91
CA ASP A 373 16.14 -29.30 7.50
C ASP A 373 14.94 -28.54 8.07
N VAL A 374 15.03 -27.21 8.21
CA VAL A 374 13.88 -26.44 8.65
C VAL A 374 12.88 -26.22 7.51
N SER A 375 11.59 -26.13 7.83
CA SER A 375 10.58 -25.86 6.80
C SER A 375 10.76 -24.46 6.22
N PHE A 376 10.36 -24.25 4.95
CA PHE A 376 10.49 -22.97 4.27
C PHE A 376 9.80 -21.82 5.02
N GLY A 377 8.64 -22.08 5.64
CA GLY A 377 7.96 -21.09 6.48
C GLY A 377 8.75 -20.69 7.72
N ARG A 378 9.49 -21.63 8.35
CA ARG A 378 10.41 -21.29 9.45
C ARG A 378 11.63 -20.52 8.93
N ALA A 379 12.15 -20.88 7.78
CA ALA A 379 13.25 -20.14 7.15
C ALA A 379 12.85 -18.70 6.84
N MET A 380 11.64 -18.49 6.28
CA MET A 380 11.09 -17.16 6.02
C MET A 380 10.90 -16.36 7.31
N GLN A 381 10.38 -16.98 8.39
CA GLN A 381 10.23 -16.32 9.69
C GLN A 381 11.60 -15.92 10.26
N ALA A 382 12.59 -16.81 10.23
CA ALA A 382 13.94 -16.54 10.74
C ALA A 382 14.62 -15.37 9.99
N ALA A 383 14.40 -15.25 8.67
CA ALA A 383 14.86 -14.11 7.90
C ALA A 383 14.10 -12.83 8.28
N CYS A 384 12.76 -12.88 8.43
CA CYS A 384 11.96 -11.74 8.87
C CYS A 384 12.30 -11.26 10.27
N ASP A 385 12.76 -12.14 11.17
CA ASP A 385 13.21 -11.77 12.53
C ASP A 385 14.48 -10.90 12.50
N ARG A 386 15.26 -10.92 11.39
CA ARG A 386 16.43 -10.06 11.14
C ARG A 386 16.08 -8.73 10.47
N ALA A 387 14.82 -8.55 10.11
CA ALA A 387 14.35 -7.34 9.46
C ALA A 387 14.21 -6.19 10.48
N ASP A 388 14.82 -5.03 10.20
CA ASP A 388 14.71 -3.82 11.03
C ASP A 388 13.73 -2.79 10.45
N GLY A 389 13.33 -2.97 9.19
CA GLY A 389 12.32 -2.13 8.55
C GLY A 389 10.95 -2.21 9.22
N VAL A 390 10.26 -1.10 9.24
CA VAL A 390 8.85 -1.01 9.69
C VAL A 390 7.97 -1.91 8.82
N LEU A 391 8.25 -1.92 7.53
CA LEU A 391 7.60 -2.76 6.54
C LEU A 391 8.54 -3.88 6.09
N ILE A 392 7.97 -5.03 5.81
CA ILE A 392 8.67 -6.18 5.25
C ILE A 392 8.03 -6.51 3.90
N THR A 393 8.85 -6.61 2.86
CA THR A 393 8.42 -7.15 1.56
C THR A 393 9.19 -8.41 1.23
N LYS A 394 8.46 -9.43 0.77
CA LYS A 394 9.04 -10.67 0.27
C LYS A 394 9.35 -10.53 -1.22
N VAL A 395 10.50 -11.01 -1.63
CA VAL A 395 10.85 -11.22 -3.04
C VAL A 395 11.26 -12.68 -3.27
N ASP A 396 10.91 -13.21 -4.44
CA ASP A 396 11.32 -14.54 -4.87
C ASP A 396 12.61 -14.45 -5.71
N ASP A 397 13.39 -15.53 -5.74
CA ASP A 397 14.75 -15.52 -6.31
C ASP A 397 14.77 -15.64 -7.83
N ASP A 398 13.65 -16.00 -8.45
CA ASP A 398 13.51 -16.29 -9.90
C ASP A 398 12.61 -15.31 -10.66
N ASP A 399 11.96 -14.38 -9.97
CA ASP A 399 11.04 -13.40 -10.57
C ASP A 399 11.75 -12.10 -11.03
N HIS A 400 11.05 -11.27 -11.82
CA HIS A 400 11.53 -9.95 -12.22
C HIS A 400 10.76 -8.83 -11.50
N TYR A 401 11.51 -7.84 -11.03
CA TYR A 401 11.00 -6.68 -10.30
C TYR A 401 11.48 -5.37 -10.93
N ALA A 402 10.56 -4.47 -11.22
CA ALA A 402 10.92 -3.12 -11.67
C ALA A 402 11.50 -2.26 -10.53
N PRO A 403 12.25 -1.22 -10.85
CA PRO A 403 12.82 -0.33 -9.85
C PRO A 403 11.78 0.22 -8.85
N GLU A 404 10.59 0.54 -9.31
CA GLU A 404 9.51 1.12 -8.49
C GLU A 404 8.66 0.09 -7.73
N HIS A 405 9.06 -1.17 -7.72
CA HIS A 405 8.28 -2.25 -7.09
C HIS A 405 7.94 -1.95 -5.63
N VAL A 406 8.91 -1.52 -4.83
CA VAL A 406 8.71 -1.19 -3.41
C VAL A 406 7.83 0.05 -3.26
N TRP A 407 8.07 1.09 -4.09
CA TRP A 407 7.21 2.27 -4.13
C TRP A 407 5.75 1.93 -4.33
N ASP A 408 5.44 1.11 -5.33
CA ASP A 408 4.06 0.72 -5.64
C ASP A 408 3.37 0.05 -4.45
N LEU A 409 4.09 -0.81 -3.72
CA LEU A 409 3.54 -1.50 -2.56
C LEU A 409 3.33 -0.57 -1.37
N VAL A 410 4.29 0.31 -1.09
CA VAL A 410 4.19 1.31 0.00
C VAL A 410 3.05 2.28 -0.28
N LEU A 411 2.96 2.82 -1.49
CA LEU A 411 1.87 3.72 -1.89
C LEU A 411 0.51 3.00 -1.83
N ALA A 412 0.45 1.74 -2.28
CA ALA A 412 -0.77 0.94 -2.20
C ALA A 412 -1.22 0.69 -0.76
N ARG A 413 -0.28 0.45 0.17
CA ARG A 413 -0.58 0.36 1.59
C ARG A 413 -1.13 1.68 2.12
N MET A 414 -0.50 2.79 1.77
CA MET A 414 -0.89 4.13 2.22
C MET A 414 -2.33 4.47 1.81
N TYR A 415 -2.70 4.30 0.53
CA TYR A 415 -4.03 4.68 0.07
C TYR A 415 -5.12 3.62 0.32
N SER A 416 -4.76 2.36 0.52
CA SER A 416 -5.75 1.31 0.82
C SER A 416 -6.00 1.12 2.31
N GLY A 417 -5.01 1.44 3.16
CA GLY A 417 -5.03 1.13 4.59
C GLY A 417 -5.04 -0.37 4.89
N ALA A 418 -4.62 -1.21 3.94
CA ALA A 418 -4.60 -2.67 4.13
C ALA A 418 -3.38 -3.12 4.92
N GLN A 419 -3.54 -4.14 5.76
CA GLN A 419 -2.46 -4.76 6.52
C GLN A 419 -1.49 -5.52 5.62
N LEU A 420 -2.01 -6.17 4.58
CA LEU A 420 -1.21 -6.89 3.60
C LEU A 420 -1.53 -6.37 2.20
N VAL A 421 -0.50 -5.98 1.47
CA VAL A 421 -0.59 -5.53 0.09
C VAL A 421 0.25 -6.45 -0.79
N GLY A 422 -0.16 -6.64 -2.02
CA GLY A 422 0.63 -7.33 -3.04
C GLY A 422 0.15 -6.96 -4.44
N LYS A 423 0.91 -7.33 -5.44
CA LYS A 423 0.57 -7.06 -6.84
C LYS A 423 -0.41 -8.10 -7.40
N ALA A 424 -1.11 -7.72 -8.46
CA ALA A 424 -1.85 -8.65 -9.29
C ALA A 424 -0.86 -9.57 -10.04
N LEU A 425 -1.22 -10.85 -10.16
CA LEU A 425 -0.46 -11.84 -10.94
C LEU A 425 -0.93 -11.78 -12.41
N ASP A 426 -0.59 -10.68 -13.07
CA ASP A 426 -1.06 -10.41 -14.43
C ASP A 426 -0.02 -10.80 -15.50
N TRP A 427 1.26 -10.75 -15.16
CA TRP A 427 2.37 -10.97 -16.10
C TRP A 427 3.15 -12.22 -15.72
N ILE A 428 3.18 -13.16 -16.63
CA ILE A 428 3.76 -14.48 -16.40
C ILE A 428 4.66 -14.82 -17.58
N HIS A 429 5.92 -15.13 -17.30
CA HIS A 429 6.85 -15.67 -18.29
C HIS A 429 6.95 -17.19 -18.12
N VAL A 430 6.54 -17.93 -19.14
CA VAL A 430 6.69 -19.39 -19.20
C VAL A 430 7.97 -19.70 -19.97
N GLU A 431 9.01 -20.06 -19.23
CA GLU A 431 10.36 -20.24 -19.79
C GLU A 431 10.40 -21.38 -20.79
N ALA A 432 9.70 -22.49 -20.50
CA ALA A 432 9.67 -23.66 -21.37
C ALA A 432 9.10 -23.36 -22.78
N ASP A 433 8.13 -22.45 -22.86
CA ASP A 433 7.50 -22.04 -24.12
C ASP A 433 8.15 -20.78 -24.70
N GLY A 434 9.02 -20.09 -23.94
CA GLY A 434 9.62 -18.83 -24.35
C GLY A 434 8.57 -17.72 -24.57
N ILE A 435 7.51 -17.68 -23.77
CA ILE A 435 6.37 -16.77 -23.93
C ILE A 435 6.13 -15.98 -22.65
N THR A 436 5.95 -14.66 -22.78
CA THR A 436 5.37 -13.84 -21.72
C THR A 436 3.89 -13.61 -21.99
N ALA A 437 3.04 -13.93 -21.02
CA ALA A 437 1.61 -13.79 -21.09
C ALA A 437 1.09 -12.69 -20.17
N PHE A 438 0.17 -11.86 -20.68
CA PHE A 438 -0.63 -10.95 -19.87
C PHE A 438 -2.02 -11.56 -19.64
N ARG A 439 -2.29 -11.88 -18.40
CA ARG A 439 -3.53 -12.56 -17.96
C ARG A 439 -4.14 -11.87 -16.75
N PRO A 440 -4.94 -10.80 -16.95
CA PRO A 440 -5.59 -10.07 -15.87
C PRO A 440 -6.78 -10.87 -15.31
N ALA A 441 -6.49 -11.99 -14.66
CA ALA A 441 -7.51 -12.92 -14.15
C ALA A 441 -8.32 -12.35 -12.98
N TYR A 442 -7.77 -11.36 -12.29
CA TYR A 442 -8.38 -10.79 -11.10
C TYR A 442 -8.34 -9.27 -11.13
N PRO A 443 -9.39 -8.55 -10.66
CA PRO A 443 -9.38 -7.11 -10.61
C PRO A 443 -8.21 -6.57 -9.80
N ALA A 444 -7.40 -5.70 -10.38
CA ALA A 444 -6.43 -4.88 -9.67
C ALA A 444 -7.12 -3.73 -8.92
N GLU A 445 -6.36 -2.99 -8.13
CA GLU A 445 -6.81 -1.84 -7.32
C GLU A 445 -8.06 -2.16 -6.48
N SER A 446 -8.04 -3.31 -5.81
CA SER A 446 -9.20 -3.80 -5.05
C SER A 446 -8.79 -4.57 -3.80
N TYR A 447 -9.67 -4.54 -2.80
CA TYR A 447 -9.55 -5.46 -1.67
C TYR A 447 -9.79 -6.88 -2.15
N ALA A 448 -8.91 -7.80 -1.77
CA ALA A 448 -8.80 -9.11 -2.40
C ALA A 448 -8.61 -10.23 -1.37
N THR A 449 -8.74 -11.46 -1.85
CA THR A 449 -8.43 -12.68 -1.08
C THR A 449 -7.17 -13.36 -1.58
N PHE A 450 -6.52 -12.78 -2.58
CA PHE A 450 -5.33 -13.30 -3.22
C PHE A 450 -4.48 -12.15 -3.78
N VAL A 451 -3.15 -12.25 -3.60
CA VAL A 451 -2.12 -11.43 -4.24
C VAL A 451 -0.96 -12.32 -4.66
N ALA A 452 -0.12 -11.85 -5.58
CA ALA A 452 1.08 -12.58 -5.98
C ALA A 452 2.05 -12.76 -4.80
N GLY A 453 2.44 -14.00 -4.52
CA GLY A 453 3.21 -14.39 -3.34
C GLY A 453 4.58 -13.72 -3.24
N GLY A 454 5.28 -13.56 -4.37
CA GLY A 454 6.57 -12.88 -4.46
C GLY A 454 6.50 -11.35 -4.32
N THR A 455 5.33 -10.77 -4.01
CA THR A 455 5.16 -9.31 -3.96
C THR A 455 4.55 -8.80 -2.66
N MET A 456 4.45 -9.65 -1.65
CA MET A 456 3.75 -9.32 -0.41
C MET A 456 4.51 -8.25 0.38
N LEU A 457 3.78 -7.22 0.83
CA LEU A 457 4.24 -6.21 1.78
C LEU A 457 3.31 -6.19 2.99
N ILE A 458 3.89 -6.25 4.18
CA ILE A 458 3.18 -6.24 5.45
C ILE A 458 4.03 -5.50 6.50
N SER A 459 3.42 -4.85 7.50
CA SER A 459 4.22 -4.31 8.59
C SER A 459 4.71 -5.43 9.51
N LYS A 460 5.87 -5.22 10.15
CA LYS A 460 6.41 -6.18 11.13
C LYS A 460 5.41 -6.42 12.27
N ALA A 461 4.71 -5.38 12.70
CA ALA A 461 3.66 -5.47 13.71
C ALA A 461 2.46 -6.31 13.25
N ASP A 462 1.95 -6.07 12.02
CA ASP A 462 0.84 -6.86 11.48
C ASP A 462 1.24 -8.33 11.24
N LEU A 463 2.48 -8.58 10.81
CA LEU A 463 3.01 -9.94 10.65
C LEU A 463 3.03 -10.68 11.99
N LEU A 464 3.53 -10.02 13.04
CA LEU A 464 3.57 -10.58 14.39
C LEU A 464 2.16 -10.85 14.93
N GLU A 465 1.23 -9.91 14.74
CA GLU A 465 -0.16 -10.05 15.17
C GLU A 465 -0.89 -11.18 14.41
N ALA A 466 -0.57 -11.36 13.12
CA ALA A 466 -1.08 -12.49 12.34
C ALA A 466 -0.53 -13.84 12.81
N GLY A 467 0.51 -13.86 13.64
CA GLY A 467 1.17 -15.05 14.17
C GLY A 467 2.40 -15.48 13.39
N GLY A 468 2.96 -14.57 12.56
CA GLY A 468 4.16 -14.83 11.77
C GLY A 468 3.92 -15.78 10.58
N TRP A 469 5.00 -16.19 9.93
CA TRP A 469 4.96 -17.20 8.88
C TRP A 469 4.72 -18.60 9.44
N ARG A 470 3.77 -19.33 8.88
CA ARG A 470 3.48 -20.70 9.34
C ARG A 470 4.63 -21.65 9.03
N PRO A 471 4.98 -22.55 9.94
CA PRO A 471 6.08 -23.52 9.78
C PRO A 471 5.70 -24.67 8.84
N VAL A 472 5.32 -24.34 7.60
CA VAL A 472 4.94 -25.30 6.56
C VAL A 472 5.95 -25.26 5.40
N PRO A 473 6.15 -26.36 4.67
CA PRO A 473 7.14 -26.42 3.59
C PRO A 473 6.70 -25.70 2.32
N LYS A 474 5.40 -25.48 2.13
CA LYS A 474 4.81 -24.91 0.90
C LYS A 474 3.61 -24.03 1.22
N SER A 475 3.21 -23.18 0.27
CA SER A 475 2.00 -22.32 0.37
C SER A 475 2.00 -21.37 1.56
N ILE A 476 3.17 -20.89 1.95
CA ILE A 476 3.34 -19.95 3.07
C ILE A 476 2.58 -18.64 2.83
N ASP A 477 2.55 -18.18 1.58
CA ASP A 477 1.89 -16.94 1.15
C ASP A 477 0.38 -17.03 1.37
N ARG A 478 -0.25 -18.12 0.90
CA ARG A 478 -1.67 -18.37 1.14
C ARG A 478 -1.97 -18.48 2.63
N ALA A 479 -1.10 -19.13 3.40
CA ALA A 479 -1.26 -19.27 4.84
C ALA A 479 -1.23 -17.90 5.53
N LEU A 480 -0.33 -16.99 5.15
CA LEU A 480 -0.25 -15.64 5.70
C LEU A 480 -1.50 -14.82 5.33
N ILE A 481 -1.97 -14.87 4.09
CA ILE A 481 -3.22 -14.21 3.67
C ILE A 481 -4.39 -14.66 4.56
N GLU A 482 -4.54 -15.97 4.78
CA GLU A 482 -5.62 -16.50 5.61
C GLU A 482 -5.47 -16.10 7.10
N GLN A 483 -4.24 -15.99 7.60
CA GLN A 483 -3.99 -15.50 8.96
C GLN A 483 -4.37 -14.03 9.11
N VAL A 484 -3.96 -13.17 8.18
CA VAL A 484 -4.33 -11.74 8.15
C VAL A 484 -5.85 -11.58 8.09
N LYS A 485 -6.54 -12.32 7.23
CA LYS A 485 -8.01 -12.31 7.14
C LYS A 485 -8.67 -12.77 8.44
N ARG A 486 -8.11 -13.81 9.08
CA ARG A 486 -8.67 -14.37 10.33
C ARG A 486 -8.65 -13.38 11.48
N ILE A 487 -7.62 -12.56 11.56
CA ILE A 487 -7.54 -11.49 12.56
C ILE A 487 -8.32 -10.23 12.14
N GLY A 488 -9.07 -10.26 11.04
CA GLY A 488 -9.86 -9.14 10.53
C GLY A 488 -9.08 -8.12 9.71
N GLY A 489 -7.83 -8.43 9.34
CA GLY A 489 -7.01 -7.58 8.49
C GLY A 489 -7.51 -7.53 7.05
N LEU A 490 -7.19 -6.44 6.37
CA LEU A 490 -7.49 -6.22 4.97
C LEU A 490 -6.32 -6.68 4.10
N VAL A 491 -6.63 -7.28 2.97
CA VAL A 491 -5.68 -7.62 1.92
C VAL A 491 -6.02 -6.79 0.69
N TYR A 492 -5.04 -6.12 0.12
CA TYR A 492 -5.23 -5.27 -1.05
C TYR A 492 -4.35 -5.72 -2.21
N ARG A 493 -4.94 -5.79 -3.40
CA ARG A 493 -4.25 -6.12 -4.64
C ARG A 493 -4.12 -4.88 -5.50
N THR A 494 -2.88 -4.38 -5.65
CA THR A 494 -2.55 -3.30 -6.57
C THR A 494 -2.32 -3.84 -7.99
N HIS A 495 -1.94 -2.97 -8.94
CA HIS A 495 -1.65 -3.35 -10.33
C HIS A 495 -0.51 -4.37 -10.46
N GLY A 496 -0.50 -5.11 -11.56
CA GLY A 496 0.53 -6.11 -11.86
C GLY A 496 1.80 -5.55 -12.52
N LEU A 497 1.83 -4.27 -12.91
CA LEU A 497 3.01 -3.66 -13.52
C LEU A 497 4.21 -3.67 -12.57
N GLY A 498 5.39 -3.88 -13.14
CA GLY A 498 6.63 -3.93 -12.38
C GLY A 498 6.89 -5.28 -11.69
N TYR A 499 6.15 -6.31 -12.07
CA TYR A 499 6.37 -7.67 -11.60
C TYR A 499 6.10 -8.68 -12.71
N VAL A 500 7.04 -9.55 -13.01
CA VAL A 500 6.85 -10.70 -13.90
C VAL A 500 7.16 -11.97 -13.13
N TYR A 501 6.15 -12.80 -12.96
CA TYR A 501 6.29 -14.14 -12.39
C TYR A 501 6.90 -15.07 -13.44
N VAL A 502 8.00 -15.75 -13.09
CA VAL A 502 8.68 -16.68 -13.99
C VAL A 502 8.33 -18.11 -13.65
N ARG A 503 7.92 -18.86 -14.67
CA ARG A 503 7.65 -20.30 -14.60
C ARG A 503 8.83 -21.06 -15.20
N HIS A 504 9.62 -21.69 -14.32
CA HIS A 504 10.66 -22.63 -14.71
C HIS A 504 10.08 -24.05 -14.67
N GLY A 505 10.17 -24.84 -15.69
CA GLY A 505 9.67 -26.24 -15.79
C GLY A 505 9.41 -27.00 -14.48
N ASP A 506 10.23 -27.96 -14.09
CA ASP A 506 9.91 -28.94 -13.04
C ASP A 506 10.08 -28.49 -11.57
N ALA A 507 10.42 -27.23 -11.29
CA ALA A 507 10.87 -26.79 -9.96
C ALA A 507 9.84 -25.96 -9.14
N HIS A 508 8.58 -25.88 -9.57
CA HIS A 508 7.60 -25.04 -8.86
C HIS A 508 6.89 -25.73 -7.69
N THR A 509 6.64 -24.92 -6.64
CA THR A 509 5.83 -25.36 -5.49
C THR A 509 4.33 -25.45 -5.82
N ALA A 510 3.86 -24.79 -6.87
CA ALA A 510 2.47 -24.80 -7.32
C ALA A 510 2.23 -25.86 -8.41
N ILE A 511 1.24 -26.74 -8.18
CA ILE A 511 0.83 -27.83 -9.10
C ILE A 511 -0.11 -27.28 -10.19
N VAL A 512 0.21 -26.15 -10.80
CA VAL A 512 -0.58 -25.60 -11.90
C VAL A 512 0.17 -25.86 -13.19
N ARG A 513 -0.49 -26.41 -14.21
CA ARG A 513 0.13 -26.67 -15.51
C ARG A 513 0.39 -25.37 -16.25
N ASP A 514 1.42 -25.31 -17.05
CA ASP A 514 1.84 -24.10 -17.78
C ASP A 514 0.77 -23.65 -18.78
N GLU A 515 0.04 -24.61 -19.41
CA GLU A 515 -1.07 -24.32 -20.32
C GLU A 515 -2.16 -23.46 -19.67
N HIS A 516 -2.37 -23.57 -18.35
CA HIS A 516 -3.34 -22.73 -17.63
C HIS A 516 -3.01 -21.24 -17.73
N PHE A 517 -1.75 -20.88 -17.81
CA PHE A 517 -1.30 -19.49 -17.92
C PHE A 517 -1.34 -18.96 -19.35
N LEU A 518 -1.40 -19.86 -20.34
CA LEU A 518 -1.39 -19.54 -21.77
C LEU A 518 -2.77 -19.64 -22.42
N THR A 519 -3.80 -20.12 -21.71
CA THR A 519 -5.19 -20.22 -22.19
C THR A 519 -6.03 -19.04 -21.72
N GLU A 520 -7.10 -18.70 -22.47
CA GLU A 520 -8.13 -17.70 -22.21
C GLU A 520 -7.69 -16.22 -22.23
N ASN A 521 -8.12 -15.46 -23.25
CA ASN A 521 -8.03 -13.98 -23.38
C ASN A 521 -6.67 -13.36 -23.08
N VAL A 522 -5.61 -14.10 -23.33
CA VAL A 522 -4.25 -13.74 -22.97
C VAL A 522 -3.57 -13.06 -24.16
N ARG A 523 -3.02 -11.88 -23.95
CA ARG A 523 -2.02 -11.32 -24.86
C ARG A 523 -0.69 -12.00 -24.61
N GLN A 524 0.03 -12.34 -25.64
CA GLN A 524 1.29 -13.07 -25.55
C GLN A 524 2.39 -12.34 -26.34
N TRP A 525 3.59 -12.40 -25.83
CA TRP A 525 4.80 -11.88 -26.45
C TRP A 525 5.86 -12.99 -26.51
N PRO A 526 6.63 -13.12 -27.60
CA PRO A 526 7.75 -14.03 -27.66
C PRO A 526 8.87 -13.57 -26.71
N GLY A 527 9.47 -14.51 -26.00
CA GLY A 527 10.51 -14.24 -25.02
C GLY A 527 10.02 -13.55 -23.75
N LEU A 528 10.97 -13.16 -22.90
CA LEU A 528 10.69 -12.29 -21.77
C LEU A 528 10.36 -10.88 -22.30
N ILE A 529 9.25 -10.30 -21.87
CA ILE A 529 8.85 -8.95 -22.30
C ILE A 529 9.95 -7.93 -21.96
N ALA A 530 10.54 -7.33 -22.98
CA ALA A 530 11.57 -6.29 -22.82
C ALA A 530 10.90 -4.93 -22.74
N HIS A 531 10.65 -4.45 -21.51
CA HIS A 531 10.01 -3.16 -21.28
C HIS A 531 10.45 -2.57 -19.93
N GLU A 532 10.69 -1.25 -19.91
CA GLU A 532 11.12 -0.52 -18.71
C GLU A 532 10.18 -0.73 -17.50
N ALA A 533 8.86 -0.80 -17.75
CA ALA A 533 7.86 -1.02 -16.71
C ALA A 533 8.04 -2.30 -15.88
N PHE A 534 8.82 -3.26 -16.39
CA PHE A 534 9.13 -4.52 -15.69
C PHE A 534 10.59 -4.61 -15.29
N GLY A 535 11.39 -3.59 -15.61
CA GLY A 535 12.82 -3.63 -15.40
C GLY A 535 13.53 -4.70 -16.24
N THR A 536 12.95 -5.11 -17.33
CA THR A 536 13.45 -6.12 -18.28
C THR A 536 13.93 -5.50 -19.60
N ALA A 537 13.88 -4.18 -19.75
CA ALA A 537 14.47 -3.50 -20.89
C ALA A 537 15.98 -3.75 -20.95
N PRO A 538 16.57 -3.95 -22.12
CA PRO A 538 18.02 -3.95 -22.25
C PRO A 538 18.57 -2.59 -21.79
N ALA A 539 19.69 -2.65 -21.06
CA ALA A 539 20.37 -1.46 -20.54
C ALA A 539 20.92 -0.58 -21.67
#